data_1a10730c1165b930df86d37372f4eaab
#
_entry.id   1a10730c1165b930df86d37372f4eaab
#
_cell.length_a   1.000
_cell.length_b   1.000
_cell.length_c   1.000
_cell.angle_alpha   90.00
_cell.angle_beta   90.00
_cell.angle_gamma   90.00
#
_symmetry.space_group_name_H-M   'P 1'
#
loop_
_entity.id
_entity.type
_entity.pdbx_description
1 polymer ?
#
loop_
_entity_poly.entity_id
_entity_poly.type
_entity_poly.pdbx_seq_one_letter_code
_entity_poly.pdbx_strand_id
1 'polypeptide(L)'
;MTPRLKELYYKEIQPNLKTQLKLKNLYMGPKIEKIVLNMGLGLDGNDTKILKSCEEDLAKITGQKPVITKFKKSVANFKTRKGSNAGLKVTLRKDKMYEFLDRLVNIALPRIKDFRGLSSNGFDKFGNYTFGVKEHIIFPEVSFDLSLIHIWRCRR
;
A
#
# COMPACT_ATOMS: atom_id res chain seq x y z
N MET A 1 -4.55 -17.82 13.27
CA MET A 1 -5.92 -17.49 12.79
C MET A 1 -5.82 -17.12 11.32
N THR A 2 -6.70 -17.68 10.49
CA THR A 2 -6.76 -17.33 9.06
C THR A 2 -7.50 -16.01 8.90
N PRO A 3 -7.01 -15.06 8.07
CA PRO A 3 -7.68 -13.78 7.84
C PRO A 3 -9.08 -13.99 7.23
N ARG A 4 -10.09 -13.27 7.72
CA ARG A 4 -11.48 -13.33 7.27
C ARG A 4 -11.61 -13.21 5.74
N LEU A 5 -10.93 -12.25 5.15
CA LEU A 5 -10.98 -11.98 3.71
C LEU A 5 -10.35 -13.10 2.88
N LYS A 6 -9.36 -13.81 3.44
CA LYS A 6 -8.77 -14.99 2.80
C LYS A 6 -9.76 -16.16 2.76
N GLU A 7 -10.47 -16.40 3.84
CA GLU A 7 -11.52 -17.44 3.88
C GLU A 7 -12.65 -17.13 2.91
N LEU A 8 -13.13 -15.89 2.91
CA LEU A 8 -14.17 -15.42 1.98
C LEU A 8 -13.73 -15.58 0.52
N TYR A 9 -12.46 -15.28 0.22
CA TYR A 9 -11.92 -15.48 -1.12
C TYR A 9 -12.01 -16.93 -1.58
N TYR A 10 -11.58 -17.88 -0.76
CA TYR A 10 -11.58 -19.29 -1.15
C TYR A 10 -12.97 -19.94 -1.12
N LYS A 11 -13.84 -19.53 -0.19
CA LYS A 11 -15.18 -20.13 -0.03
C LYS A 11 -16.18 -19.61 -1.05
N GLU A 12 -16.16 -18.30 -1.32
CA GLU A 12 -17.21 -17.63 -2.09
C GLU A 12 -16.70 -16.99 -3.39
N ILE A 13 -15.63 -16.19 -3.31
CA ILE A 13 -15.20 -15.37 -4.45
C ILE A 13 -14.62 -16.23 -5.57
N GLN A 14 -13.77 -17.18 -5.24
CA GLN A 14 -13.08 -18.02 -6.22
C GLN A 14 -14.05 -18.89 -7.05
N PRO A 15 -15.06 -19.61 -6.47
CA PRO A 15 -16.03 -20.35 -7.25
C PRO A 15 -16.93 -19.42 -8.10
N ASN A 16 -17.32 -18.26 -7.56
CA ASN A 16 -18.10 -17.28 -8.31
C ASN A 16 -17.35 -16.73 -9.53
N LEU A 17 -16.06 -16.42 -9.37
CA LEU A 17 -15.21 -16.00 -10.48
C LEU A 17 -15.04 -17.07 -11.55
N LYS A 18 -14.96 -18.35 -11.14
CA LYS A 18 -14.90 -19.48 -12.09
C LYS A 18 -16.14 -19.51 -12.97
N THR A 19 -17.32 -19.36 -12.41
CA THR A 19 -18.60 -19.36 -13.15
C THR A 19 -18.74 -18.14 -14.05
N GLN A 20 -18.43 -16.94 -13.55
CA GLN A 20 -18.53 -15.69 -14.31
C GLN A 20 -17.55 -15.64 -15.49
N LEU A 21 -16.32 -16.05 -15.27
CA LEU A 21 -15.26 -16.03 -16.29
C LEU A 21 -15.20 -17.30 -17.14
N LYS A 22 -16.10 -18.28 -16.90
CA LYS A 22 -16.17 -19.58 -17.59
C LYS A 22 -14.81 -20.29 -17.64
N LEU A 23 -14.08 -20.30 -16.51
CA LEU A 23 -12.75 -20.87 -16.44
C LEU A 23 -12.82 -22.41 -16.34
N LYS A 24 -11.93 -23.10 -17.04
CA LYS A 24 -11.83 -24.56 -17.01
C LYS A 24 -11.37 -25.06 -15.64
N ASN A 25 -10.42 -24.35 -15.02
CA ASN A 25 -9.84 -24.73 -13.74
C ASN A 25 -10.01 -23.63 -12.70
N LEU A 26 -10.23 -24.00 -11.43
CA LEU A 26 -10.40 -23.11 -10.29
C LEU A 26 -9.14 -22.23 -10.05
N TYR A 27 -7.98 -22.78 -10.30
CA TYR A 27 -6.69 -22.08 -10.10
C TYR A 27 -6.33 -21.06 -11.18
N MET A 28 -7.07 -20.98 -12.28
CA MET A 28 -6.89 -19.97 -13.33
C MET A 28 -7.52 -18.62 -12.94
N GLY A 29 -8.28 -18.57 -11.84
CA GLY A 29 -8.92 -17.34 -11.39
C GLY A 29 -7.92 -16.26 -10.96
N PRO A 30 -8.28 -14.96 -11.10
CA PRO A 30 -7.44 -13.86 -10.67
C PRO A 30 -7.22 -13.92 -9.15
N LYS A 31 -5.98 -13.76 -8.73
CA LYS A 31 -5.55 -13.84 -7.34
C LYS A 31 -4.64 -12.66 -7.01
N ILE A 32 -4.86 -12.05 -5.84
CA ILE A 32 -3.93 -11.03 -5.34
C ILE A 32 -2.63 -11.72 -4.93
N GLU A 33 -1.52 -11.29 -5.51
CA GLU A 33 -0.19 -11.86 -5.24
C GLU A 33 0.53 -11.12 -4.12
N LYS A 34 0.51 -9.80 -4.16
CA LYS A 34 1.18 -8.93 -3.18
C LYS A 34 0.54 -7.55 -3.13
N ILE A 35 0.67 -6.89 -1.98
CA ILE A 35 0.37 -5.46 -1.82
C ILE A 35 1.67 -4.75 -1.49
N VAL A 36 1.95 -3.68 -2.21
CA VAL A 36 3.15 -2.86 -2.03
C VAL A 36 2.73 -1.48 -1.56
N LEU A 37 3.14 -1.12 -0.34
CA LEU A 37 3.01 0.23 0.16
C LEU A 37 4.31 0.98 -0.07
N ASN A 38 4.19 2.20 -0.57
CA ASN A 38 5.33 3.07 -0.81
C ASN A 38 5.05 4.46 -0.25
N MET A 39 5.98 4.96 0.57
CA MET A 39 5.96 6.32 1.08
C MET A 39 7.17 7.07 0.52
N GLY A 40 6.92 8.03 -0.36
CA GLY A 40 7.96 8.87 -0.93
C GLY A 40 8.19 10.10 -0.08
N LEU A 41 9.38 10.23 0.50
CA LEU A 41 9.75 11.38 1.36
C LEU A 41 10.52 12.48 0.58
N GLY A 42 11.02 12.15 -0.60
CA GLY A 42 11.77 13.10 -1.40
C GLY A 42 13.03 13.62 -0.69
N LEU A 43 13.15 14.92 -0.54
CA LEU A 43 14.29 15.55 0.14
C LEU A 43 14.32 15.32 1.65
N ASP A 44 13.14 15.23 2.26
CA ASP A 44 12.96 15.02 3.71
C ASP A 44 13.45 13.64 4.16
N GLY A 45 13.60 12.70 3.22
CA GLY A 45 14.16 11.37 3.48
C GLY A 45 15.61 11.37 3.99
N ASN A 46 16.33 12.50 3.86
CA ASN A 46 17.68 12.66 4.42
C ASN A 46 17.66 13.03 5.91
N ASP A 47 16.54 13.56 6.42
CA ASP A 47 16.36 13.80 7.84
C ASP A 47 16.05 12.49 8.58
N THR A 48 16.98 12.09 9.45
CA THR A 48 16.90 10.84 10.20
C THR A 48 15.71 10.79 11.17
N LYS A 49 15.28 11.95 11.69
CA LYS A 49 14.13 12.03 12.61
C LYS A 49 12.82 11.74 11.87
N ILE A 50 12.62 12.42 10.73
CA ILE A 50 11.45 12.24 9.88
C ILE A 50 11.37 10.81 9.37
N LEU A 51 12.49 10.28 8.88
CA LEU A 51 12.58 8.94 8.34
C LEU A 51 12.24 7.87 9.39
N LYS A 52 12.73 8.00 10.63
CA LYS A 52 12.40 7.08 11.73
C LYS A 52 10.91 7.16 12.11
N SER A 53 10.36 8.36 12.24
CA SER A 53 8.93 8.53 12.53
C SER A 53 8.05 7.86 11.46
N CYS A 54 8.35 8.08 10.19
CA CYS A 54 7.62 7.44 9.08
C CYS A 54 7.84 5.91 9.03
N GLU A 55 9.02 5.43 9.44
CA GLU A 55 9.31 3.99 9.57
C GLU A 55 8.44 3.35 10.64
N GLU A 56 8.31 4.00 11.81
CA GLU A 56 7.47 3.53 12.91
C GLU A 56 5.98 3.51 12.51
N ASP A 57 5.50 4.56 11.88
CA ASP A 57 4.12 4.65 11.44
C ASP A 57 3.77 3.57 10.40
N LEU A 58 4.63 3.37 9.40
CA LEU A 58 4.46 2.27 8.44
C LEU A 58 4.53 0.90 9.13
N ALA A 59 5.41 0.72 10.10
CA ALA A 59 5.50 -0.53 10.85
C ALA A 59 4.22 -0.79 11.67
N LYS A 60 3.62 0.24 12.29
CA LYS A 60 2.34 0.13 13.00
C LYS A 60 1.20 -0.28 12.05
N ILE A 61 1.10 0.38 10.88
CA ILE A 61 0.08 0.10 9.87
C ILE A 61 0.20 -1.32 9.30
N THR A 62 1.41 -1.76 8.99
CA THR A 62 1.64 -3.00 8.24
C THR A 62 1.98 -4.21 9.10
N GLY A 63 2.39 -3.98 10.35
CA GLY A 63 2.94 -5.03 11.21
C GLY A 63 4.25 -5.64 10.66
N GLN A 64 4.95 -4.90 9.79
CA GLN A 64 6.22 -5.32 9.19
C GLN A 64 7.17 -4.14 9.05
N LYS A 65 8.45 -4.35 9.39
CA LYS A 65 9.48 -3.30 9.25
C LYS A 65 9.64 -2.90 7.78
N PRO A 66 9.55 -1.58 7.46
CA PRO A 66 9.76 -1.08 6.10
C PRO A 66 11.22 -1.13 5.68
N VAL A 67 11.43 -1.10 4.36
CA VAL A 67 12.75 -1.02 3.75
C VAL A 67 12.97 0.39 3.23
N ILE A 68 14.10 0.98 3.58
CA ILE A 68 14.50 2.31 3.09
C ILE A 68 14.89 2.20 1.62
N THR A 69 14.26 3.00 0.77
CA THR A 69 14.60 3.10 -0.65
C THR A 69 15.56 4.25 -0.90
N LYS A 70 16.53 4.05 -1.79
CA LYS A 70 17.58 5.02 -2.12
C LYS A 70 17.47 5.49 -3.56
N PHE A 71 17.87 6.73 -3.84
CA PHE A 71 17.93 7.26 -5.19
C PHE A 71 18.98 6.54 -6.04
N LYS A 72 18.59 6.14 -7.25
CA LYS A 72 19.49 5.46 -8.21
C LYS A 72 20.39 6.43 -8.98
N LYS A 73 19.88 7.63 -9.28
CA LYS A 73 20.56 8.66 -10.07
C LYS A 73 20.56 10.00 -9.33
N SER A 74 21.58 10.81 -9.55
CA SER A 74 21.62 12.20 -9.09
C SER A 74 20.91 13.08 -10.10
N VAL A 75 20.00 13.95 -9.64
CA VAL A 75 19.28 14.93 -10.47
C VAL A 75 19.36 16.30 -9.80
N ALA A 76 20.06 17.23 -10.43
CA ALA A 76 20.32 18.57 -9.86
C ALA A 76 19.02 19.35 -9.59
N ASN A 77 18.07 19.33 -10.52
CA ASN A 77 16.78 20.03 -10.38
C ASN A 77 15.98 19.60 -9.13
N PHE A 78 16.12 18.36 -8.71
CA PHE A 78 15.45 17.82 -7.50
C PHE A 78 16.36 17.78 -6.28
N LYS A 79 17.57 18.35 -6.35
CA LYS A 79 18.59 18.34 -5.28
C LYS A 79 18.85 16.95 -4.71
N THR A 80 18.69 15.89 -5.53
CA THR A 80 18.87 14.51 -5.12
C THR A 80 20.24 13.97 -5.52
N ARG A 81 20.86 13.17 -4.63
CA ARG A 81 22.14 12.50 -4.88
C ARG A 81 21.95 10.99 -4.92
N LYS A 82 22.73 10.31 -5.75
CA LYS A 82 22.79 8.85 -5.78
C LYS A 82 23.14 8.32 -4.39
N GLY A 83 22.33 7.36 -3.89
CA GLY A 83 22.55 6.74 -2.59
C GLY A 83 21.88 7.45 -1.41
N SER A 84 21.38 8.70 -1.56
CA SER A 84 20.56 9.34 -0.53
C SER A 84 19.20 8.65 -0.37
N ASN A 85 18.57 8.79 0.80
CA ASN A 85 17.30 8.15 1.08
C ASN A 85 16.17 8.84 0.28
N ALA A 86 15.32 8.04 -0.34
CA ALA A 86 14.21 8.50 -1.17
C ALA A 86 12.85 8.33 -0.49
N GLY A 87 12.73 7.31 0.36
CA GLY A 87 11.49 6.97 1.03
C GLY A 87 11.50 5.57 1.61
N LEU A 88 10.32 5.06 1.91
CA LEU A 88 10.09 3.78 2.56
C LEU A 88 9.19 2.89 1.71
N LYS A 89 9.41 1.58 1.76
CA LYS A 89 8.63 0.60 1.03
C LYS A 89 8.37 -0.64 1.89
N VAL A 90 7.13 -1.15 1.84
CA VAL A 90 6.74 -2.41 2.46
C VAL A 90 6.08 -3.29 1.41
N THR A 91 6.41 -4.58 1.40
CA THR A 91 5.75 -5.57 0.54
C THR A 91 5.06 -6.60 1.41
N LEU A 92 3.75 -6.64 1.34
CA LEU A 92 2.91 -7.58 2.07
C LEU A 92 2.51 -8.75 1.18
N ARG A 93 2.55 -9.97 1.74
CA ARG A 93 2.18 -11.22 1.06
C ARG A 93 1.40 -12.12 2.02
N LYS A 94 0.72 -13.12 1.44
CA LYS A 94 -0.03 -14.16 2.18
C LYS A 94 -1.03 -13.54 3.17
N ASP A 95 -1.00 -13.97 4.43
CA ASP A 95 -1.98 -13.60 5.45
C ASP A 95 -1.94 -12.12 5.80
N LYS A 96 -0.75 -11.53 5.99
CA LYS A 96 -0.59 -10.09 6.25
C LYS A 96 -1.18 -9.20 5.15
N MET A 97 -1.13 -9.67 3.91
CA MET A 97 -1.72 -8.96 2.77
C MET A 97 -3.26 -8.90 2.88
N TYR A 98 -3.90 -10.03 3.22
CA TYR A 98 -5.35 -10.07 3.38
C TYR A 98 -5.83 -9.28 4.60
N GLU A 99 -5.10 -9.33 5.70
CA GLU A 99 -5.41 -8.52 6.90
C GLU A 99 -5.31 -7.02 6.62
N PHE A 100 -4.25 -6.61 5.93
CA PHE A 100 -4.10 -5.21 5.52
C PHE A 100 -5.23 -4.78 4.58
N LEU A 101 -5.59 -5.62 3.60
CA LEU A 101 -6.66 -5.33 2.66
C LEU A 101 -8.02 -5.19 3.37
N ASP A 102 -8.31 -6.05 4.33
CA ASP A 102 -9.54 -5.98 5.12
C ASP A 102 -9.63 -4.66 5.91
N ARG A 103 -8.55 -4.26 6.58
CA ARG A 103 -8.49 -2.96 7.28
C ARG A 103 -8.58 -1.78 6.32
N LEU A 104 -7.93 -1.85 5.19
CA LEU A 104 -7.99 -0.81 4.17
C LEU A 104 -9.42 -0.57 3.68
N VAL A 105 -10.14 -1.64 3.33
CA VAL A 105 -11.49 -1.55 2.75
C VAL A 105 -12.52 -1.15 3.81
N ASN A 106 -12.50 -1.76 4.99
CA ASN A 106 -13.55 -1.59 5.99
C ASN A 106 -13.31 -0.42 6.96
N ILE A 107 -12.05 -0.02 7.18
CA ILE A 107 -11.71 1.00 8.17
C ILE A 107 -11.14 2.26 7.50
N ALA A 108 -10.13 2.10 6.64
CA ALA A 108 -9.39 3.24 6.11
C ALA A 108 -10.17 3.98 5.01
N LEU A 109 -10.72 3.28 4.02
CA LEU A 109 -11.45 3.92 2.91
C LEU A 109 -12.67 4.73 3.37
N PRO A 110 -13.52 4.27 4.32
CA PRO A 110 -14.65 5.08 4.80
C PRO A 110 -14.23 6.34 5.57
N ARG A 111 -13.01 6.40 6.08
CA ARG A 111 -12.46 7.56 6.80
C ARG A 111 -11.91 8.65 5.90
N ILE A 112 -11.74 8.37 4.61
CA ILE A 112 -11.30 9.38 3.63
C ILE A 112 -12.41 10.41 3.46
N LYS A 113 -12.07 11.69 3.72
CA LYS A 113 -12.98 12.79 3.43
C LYS A 113 -13.24 12.85 1.92
N ASP A 114 -14.50 13.06 1.53
CA ASP A 114 -14.93 13.17 0.12
C ASP A 114 -14.58 11.94 -0.74
N PHE A 115 -14.65 10.73 -0.16
CA PHE A 115 -14.40 9.50 -0.89
C PHE A 115 -15.46 9.29 -1.98
N ARG A 116 -15.04 9.36 -3.24
CA ARG A 116 -15.90 9.19 -4.44
C ARG A 116 -15.76 7.82 -5.09
N GLY A 117 -15.16 6.87 -4.42
CA GLY A 117 -14.85 5.55 -4.98
C GLY A 117 -13.44 5.45 -5.56
N LEU A 118 -13.09 4.25 -5.99
CA LEU A 118 -11.81 3.95 -6.62
C LEU A 118 -11.95 4.09 -8.14
N SER A 119 -10.97 4.74 -8.78
CA SER A 119 -10.97 4.93 -10.24
C SER A 119 -10.64 3.61 -10.96
N SER A 120 -11.41 3.28 -12.00
CA SER A 120 -11.11 2.15 -12.88
C SER A 120 -9.81 2.31 -13.68
N ASN A 121 -9.36 3.55 -13.88
CA ASN A 121 -8.13 3.86 -14.62
C ASN A 121 -6.84 3.50 -13.87
N GLY A 122 -6.95 3.05 -12.62
CA GLY A 122 -5.81 2.59 -11.81
C GLY A 122 -5.22 1.25 -12.24
N PHE A 123 -5.86 0.52 -13.16
CA PHE A 123 -5.36 -0.76 -13.67
C PHE A 123 -4.30 -0.59 -14.75
N ASP A 124 -3.22 -1.36 -14.63
CA ASP A 124 -2.18 -1.50 -15.63
C ASP A 124 -2.50 -2.68 -16.58
N LYS A 125 -1.83 -2.75 -17.74
CA LYS A 125 -1.94 -3.85 -18.73
C LYS A 125 -1.64 -5.24 -18.15
N PHE A 126 -0.90 -5.29 -17.06
CA PHE A 126 -0.52 -6.54 -16.37
C PHE A 126 -1.45 -6.90 -15.20
N GLY A 127 -2.59 -6.21 -15.02
CA GLY A 127 -3.51 -6.46 -13.93
C GLY A 127 -3.09 -5.89 -12.58
N ASN A 128 -2.10 -5.00 -12.53
CA ASN A 128 -1.76 -4.28 -11.31
C ASN A 128 -2.71 -3.11 -11.11
N TYR A 129 -3.16 -2.91 -9.88
CA TYR A 129 -3.97 -1.76 -9.50
C TYR A 129 -3.17 -0.80 -8.63
N THR A 130 -3.20 0.49 -8.96
CA THR A 130 -2.47 1.52 -8.22
C THR A 130 -3.40 2.66 -7.84
N PHE A 131 -3.43 3.00 -6.56
CA PHE A 131 -4.12 4.19 -6.07
C PHE A 131 -3.27 4.92 -5.03
N GLY A 132 -3.53 6.21 -4.85
CA GLY A 132 -2.83 7.05 -3.90
C GLY A 132 -3.74 7.45 -2.74
N VAL A 133 -3.18 7.42 -1.55
CA VAL A 133 -3.79 7.94 -0.34
C VAL A 133 -3.12 9.27 -0.01
N LYS A 134 -3.89 10.31 0.24
CA LYS A 134 -3.36 11.65 0.55
C LYS A 134 -2.87 11.75 2.00
N GLU A 135 -3.62 11.18 2.92
CA GLU A 135 -3.37 11.31 4.35
C GLU A 135 -3.24 9.93 5.00
N HIS A 136 -2.20 9.72 5.80
CA HIS A 136 -2.01 8.45 6.52
C HIS A 136 -2.84 8.35 7.80
N ILE A 137 -3.42 9.47 8.25
CA ILE A 137 -4.31 9.57 9.43
C ILE A 137 -5.58 8.73 9.30
N ILE A 138 -5.94 8.30 8.09
CA ILE A 138 -7.06 7.36 7.88
C ILE A 138 -6.88 6.03 8.60
N PHE A 139 -5.63 5.66 8.90
CA PHE A 139 -5.32 4.47 9.70
C PHE A 139 -5.36 4.82 11.19
N PRO A 140 -6.19 4.13 12.00
CA PRO A 140 -6.33 4.43 13.42
C PRO A 140 -5.08 4.12 14.25
N GLU A 141 -4.15 3.35 13.70
CA GLU A 141 -2.90 2.96 14.36
C GLU A 141 -1.88 4.10 14.43
N VAL A 142 -2.08 5.16 13.65
CA VAL A 142 -1.18 6.32 13.61
C VAL A 142 -1.70 7.42 14.51
N SER A 143 -0.87 7.88 15.44
CA SER A 143 -1.19 9.00 16.33
C SER A 143 -1.04 10.35 15.62
N PHE A 144 -1.93 11.28 15.92
CA PHE A 144 -1.99 12.60 15.29
C PHE A 144 -0.76 13.49 15.59
N ASP A 145 -0.09 13.27 16.72
CA ASP A 145 0.94 14.16 17.25
C ASP A 145 2.27 14.19 16.48
N LEU A 146 2.49 13.22 15.59
CA LEU A 146 3.71 13.10 14.79
C LEU A 146 3.47 13.26 13.28
N SER A 147 2.26 13.64 12.88
CA SER A 147 1.90 13.74 11.48
C SER A 147 2.48 14.99 10.84
N LEU A 148 3.71 14.90 10.39
CA LEU A 148 4.12 15.67 9.23
C LEU A 148 3.19 15.24 8.09
N ILE A 149 2.44 16.19 7.55
CA ILE A 149 1.49 15.98 6.45
C ILE A 149 2.29 15.56 5.22
N HIS A 150 2.63 14.27 5.16
CA HIS A 150 3.29 13.70 4.00
C HIS A 150 2.23 13.19 3.04
N ILE A 151 2.09 13.90 1.94
CA ILE A 151 1.28 13.50 0.79
C ILE A 151 1.83 12.17 0.27
N TRP A 152 1.10 11.10 0.50
CA TRP A 152 1.36 9.80 -0.11
C TRP A 152 1.13 9.91 -1.63
N ARG A 153 2.15 10.24 -2.35
CA ARG A 153 2.14 10.14 -3.79
C ARG A 153 2.61 8.75 -4.18
N CYS A 154 1.68 7.88 -4.53
CA CYS A 154 1.98 6.67 -5.26
C CYS A 154 2.45 7.10 -6.67
N ARG A 155 3.75 7.34 -6.85
CA ARG A 155 4.37 7.50 -8.16
C ARG A 155 5.07 6.20 -8.52
N ARG A 156 4.82 5.76 -9.77
CA ARG A 156 5.41 4.60 -10.47
C ARG A 156 6.89 4.37 -10.15
#